data_5e788761796bd7c607e2176afd921939
#
_entry.id   5e788761796bd7c607e2176afd921939
#
_cell.length_a   1.000
_cell.length_b   1.000
_cell.length_c   1.000
_cell.angle_alpha   90.00
_cell.angle_beta   90.00
_cell.angle_gamma   90.00
#
_symmetry.space_group_name_H-M   'P 1'
#
loop_
_entity.id
_entity.type
_entity.pdbx_description
1 polymer ?
#
loop_
_entity_poly.entity_id
_entity_poly.type
_entity_poly.pdbx_seq_one_letter_code
_entity_poly.pdbx_strand_id
1 'polypeptide(L)'
;MRRFSSIALVALLLCAGPVFAQGGGAPAKAKATTPEIPFDSVPNFLKLPAGLYMGEAVGVATSSKGHVFVFVRSGETRLFEFDQNGTFVKELGVGSYGFSFAHAVRVDKDDNVWAVDEGTNVIQKFSPDGKLLMVLGKRPDPLDQLALTPGGGQYSGANRPYSFHRQTDIGWDPQGNIFVSDGYGDSRVVKFDKNGRFIKSAGTRGNGPLQFSTPHAISVDAKGMVYVADRGNSRIVVLDNDLNQKAVYDTVGAPWAVCISNGPHQ
;
A
#
# COMPACT_ATOMS: atom_id res chain seq x y z
N MET A 1 -71.18 40.64 -29.14
CA MET A 1 -69.80 40.23 -28.83
C MET A 1 -69.81 39.62 -27.40
N ARG A 2 -69.92 38.34 -27.31
CA ARG A 2 -69.94 37.60 -26.02
C ARG A 2 -68.71 36.77 -25.93
N ARG A 3 -67.87 36.97 -24.93
CA ARG A 3 -66.68 36.16 -24.64
C ARG A 3 -67.10 34.97 -23.76
N PHE A 4 -66.84 33.78 -24.18
CA PHE A 4 -66.96 32.57 -23.38
C PHE A 4 -65.56 32.24 -22.79
N SER A 5 -65.54 32.20 -21.46
CA SER A 5 -64.37 31.70 -20.71
C SER A 5 -64.57 30.23 -20.44
N SER A 6 -63.67 29.44 -20.97
CA SER A 6 -63.65 27.98 -20.68
C SER A 6 -62.76 27.72 -19.45
N ILE A 7 -63.38 27.16 -18.39
CA ILE A 7 -62.70 26.67 -17.20
C ILE A 7 -62.27 25.23 -17.50
N ALA A 8 -60.99 24.98 -17.54
CA ALA A 8 -60.41 23.64 -17.63
C ALA A 8 -60.28 23.04 -16.24
N LEU A 9 -61.02 21.98 -16.00
CA LEU A 9 -60.96 21.18 -14.77
C LEU A 9 -59.78 20.21 -14.91
N VAL A 10 -58.72 20.37 -14.08
CA VAL A 10 -57.60 19.41 -14.01
C VAL A 10 -57.96 18.37 -12.98
N ALA A 11 -58.23 17.16 -13.47
CA ALA A 11 -58.41 15.98 -12.63
C ALA A 11 -57.05 15.41 -12.26
N LEU A 12 -56.66 15.47 -10.97
CA LEU A 12 -55.48 14.79 -10.43
C LEU A 12 -55.80 13.30 -10.26
N LEU A 13 -55.26 12.47 -11.15
CA LEU A 13 -55.23 11.01 -10.94
C LEU A 13 -54.07 10.69 -9.98
N LEU A 14 -54.41 10.30 -8.76
CA LEU A 14 -53.50 9.66 -7.80
C LEU A 14 -53.30 8.20 -8.27
N CYS A 15 -52.21 7.92 -8.96
CA CYS A 15 -51.74 6.56 -9.19
C CYS A 15 -51.06 6.04 -7.92
N ALA A 16 -51.80 5.26 -7.12
CA ALA A 16 -51.20 4.42 -6.08
C ALA A 16 -50.47 3.25 -6.77
N GLY A 17 -49.17 3.39 -6.97
CA GLY A 17 -48.30 2.27 -7.40
C GLY A 17 -48.13 1.27 -6.25
N PRO A 18 -48.00 -0.03 -6.55
CA PRO A 18 -47.76 -1.03 -5.52
C PRO A 18 -46.38 -0.79 -4.89
N VAL A 19 -46.39 -0.65 -3.56
CA VAL A 19 -45.16 -0.67 -2.75
C VAL A 19 -44.63 -2.11 -2.81
N PHE A 20 -43.61 -2.35 -3.63
CA PHE A 20 -42.85 -3.58 -3.53
C PHE A 20 -42.09 -3.54 -2.20
N ALA A 21 -42.54 -4.33 -1.23
CA ALA A 21 -41.73 -4.68 -0.07
C ALA A 21 -40.43 -5.30 -0.55
N GLN A 22 -39.31 -4.61 -0.35
CA GLN A 22 -37.98 -5.17 -0.60
C GLN A 22 -37.83 -6.38 0.32
N GLY A 23 -37.84 -7.54 -0.31
CA GLY A 23 -37.63 -8.82 0.32
C GLY A 23 -36.30 -8.87 1.09
N GLY A 24 -36.34 -9.63 2.17
CA GLY A 24 -35.31 -9.77 3.15
C GLY A 24 -33.90 -9.85 2.61
N GLY A 25 -33.04 -9.01 3.15
CA GLY A 25 -31.62 -9.14 2.97
C GLY A 25 -31.18 -10.54 3.38
N ALA A 26 -30.31 -11.14 2.58
CA ALA A 26 -29.65 -12.39 2.93
C ALA A 26 -29.10 -12.29 4.37
N PRO A 27 -29.23 -13.35 5.19
CA PRO A 27 -28.71 -13.32 6.56
C PRO A 27 -27.25 -12.91 6.53
N ALA A 28 -26.90 -11.87 7.29
CA ALA A 28 -25.53 -11.45 7.45
C ALA A 28 -24.73 -12.69 7.84
N LYS A 29 -23.71 -13.05 7.03
CA LYS A 29 -22.77 -14.13 7.40
C LYS A 29 -22.31 -13.84 8.82
N ALA A 30 -22.48 -14.80 9.72
CA ALA A 30 -22.01 -14.71 11.09
C ALA A 30 -20.55 -14.27 11.03
N LYS A 31 -20.25 -13.13 11.68
CA LYS A 31 -18.89 -12.60 11.75
C LYS A 31 -18.07 -13.68 12.45
N ALA A 32 -17.14 -14.31 11.75
CA ALA A 32 -16.19 -15.18 12.38
C ALA A 32 -15.57 -14.37 13.53
N THR A 33 -15.61 -14.87 14.75
CA THR A 33 -14.99 -14.24 15.91
C THR A 33 -13.49 -14.34 15.72
N THR A 34 -12.90 -13.30 15.12
CA THR A 34 -11.45 -13.17 15.06
C THR A 34 -10.97 -13.00 16.49
N PRO A 35 -9.98 -13.79 16.96
CA PRO A 35 -9.42 -13.60 18.29
C PRO A 35 -8.94 -12.15 18.44
N GLU A 36 -9.26 -11.53 19.56
CA GLU A 36 -8.71 -10.22 19.90
C GLU A 36 -7.23 -10.36 20.22
N ILE A 37 -6.41 -9.44 19.66
CA ILE A 37 -5.01 -9.30 20.05
C ILE A 37 -4.99 -8.31 21.21
N PRO A 38 -4.67 -8.73 22.45
CA PRO A 38 -4.62 -7.83 23.59
C PRO A 38 -3.48 -6.82 23.37
N PHE A 39 -3.76 -5.55 23.59
CA PHE A 39 -2.77 -4.48 23.55
C PHE A 39 -3.12 -3.37 24.54
N ASP A 40 -2.10 -2.68 25.05
CA ASP A 40 -2.26 -1.46 25.84
C ASP A 40 -1.85 -0.26 24.99
N SER A 41 -2.71 0.76 24.97
CA SER A 41 -2.39 2.01 24.28
C SER A 41 -1.49 2.88 25.17
N VAL A 42 -0.37 3.34 24.60
CA VAL A 42 0.56 4.26 25.26
C VAL A 42 0.47 5.65 24.63
N PRO A 43 -0.40 6.54 25.13
CA PRO A 43 -0.55 7.89 24.57
C PRO A 43 0.74 8.69 24.65
N ASN A 44 1.01 9.51 23.63
CA ASN A 44 2.16 10.40 23.57
C ASN A 44 3.52 9.68 23.74
N PHE A 45 3.61 8.44 23.27
CA PHE A 45 4.84 7.65 23.33
C PHE A 45 5.97 8.34 22.56
N LEU A 46 5.72 8.76 21.32
CA LEU A 46 6.73 9.40 20.47
C LEU A 46 6.82 10.90 20.80
N LYS A 47 8.04 11.36 21.14
CA LYS A 47 8.33 12.74 21.57
C LYS A 47 9.18 13.44 20.51
N LEU A 48 8.58 14.35 19.76
CA LEU A 48 9.28 15.20 18.80
C LEU A 48 9.89 16.43 19.50
N PRO A 49 11.02 16.94 19.00
CA PRO A 49 11.56 18.23 19.41
C PRO A 49 10.58 19.37 19.11
N ALA A 50 10.72 20.48 19.81
CA ALA A 50 9.96 21.70 19.55
C ALA A 50 10.17 22.15 18.08
N GLY A 51 9.07 22.50 17.41
CA GLY A 51 9.08 22.94 16.01
C GLY A 51 9.01 21.80 14.99
N LEU A 52 9.05 20.53 15.40
CA LEU A 52 8.76 19.37 14.54
C LEU A 52 7.36 18.85 14.79
N TYR A 53 6.68 18.45 13.72
CA TYR A 53 5.33 17.89 13.77
C TYR A 53 5.29 16.57 13.01
N MET A 54 4.58 15.57 13.56
CA MET A 54 4.45 14.26 12.95
C MET A 54 3.68 14.32 11.63
N GLY A 55 2.59 15.06 11.59
CA GLY A 55 1.69 15.05 10.44
C GLY A 55 1.02 13.68 10.23
N GLU A 56 0.72 13.35 8.97
CA GLU A 56 0.11 12.07 8.58
C GLU A 56 1.17 10.97 8.53
N ALA A 57 1.17 10.09 9.52
CA ALA A 57 2.03 8.90 9.55
C ALA A 57 1.40 7.79 8.70
N VAL A 58 2.12 7.31 7.70
CA VAL A 58 1.64 6.30 6.75
C VAL A 58 2.34 4.96 6.89
N GLY A 59 3.47 4.94 7.56
CA GLY A 59 4.22 3.72 7.83
C GLY A 59 4.96 3.81 9.16
N VAL A 60 5.02 2.68 9.85
CA VAL A 60 5.80 2.49 11.06
C VAL A 60 6.55 1.17 10.97
N ALA A 61 7.79 1.15 11.43
CA ALA A 61 8.60 -0.07 11.53
C ALA A 61 9.51 0.01 12.77
N THR A 62 9.95 -1.15 13.24
CA THR A 62 10.85 -1.24 14.39
C THR A 62 12.13 -2.00 14.03
N SER A 63 13.26 -1.59 14.59
CA SER A 63 14.53 -2.33 14.48
C SER A 63 14.65 -3.41 15.56
N SER A 64 15.66 -4.25 15.44
CA SER A 64 16.01 -5.26 16.44
C SER A 64 16.39 -4.66 17.81
N LYS A 65 16.77 -3.38 17.83
CA LYS A 65 17.11 -2.61 19.02
C LYS A 65 15.93 -1.86 19.64
N GLY A 66 14.72 -2.03 19.08
CA GLY A 66 13.51 -1.36 19.54
C GLY A 66 13.37 0.09 19.07
N HIS A 67 14.25 0.59 18.19
CA HIS A 67 14.03 1.91 17.57
C HIS A 67 12.79 1.88 16.69
N VAL A 68 12.04 2.99 16.71
CA VAL A 68 10.81 3.16 15.94
C VAL A 68 11.05 4.15 14.81
N PHE A 69 10.73 3.72 13.59
CA PHE A 69 10.80 4.55 12.38
C PHE A 69 9.39 4.93 11.95
N VAL A 70 9.17 6.21 11.68
CA VAL A 70 7.87 6.73 11.25
C VAL A 70 8.05 7.53 9.97
N PHE A 71 7.37 7.10 8.90
CA PHE A 71 7.39 7.76 7.62
C PHE A 71 6.11 8.57 7.44
N VAL A 72 6.25 9.86 7.20
CA VAL A 72 5.15 10.83 7.17
C VAL A 72 5.08 11.57 5.83
N ARG A 73 3.89 12.10 5.49
CA ARG A 73 3.67 12.76 4.21
C ARG A 73 2.84 14.06 4.26
N SER A 74 2.59 14.60 5.46
CA SER A 74 1.90 15.88 5.59
C SER A 74 2.90 17.04 5.57
N GLY A 75 2.67 18.02 4.69
CA GLY A 75 3.60 19.12 4.45
C GLY A 75 4.81 18.62 3.67
N GLU A 76 5.86 18.22 4.37
CA GLU A 76 7.04 17.58 3.80
C GLU A 76 7.01 16.07 4.07
N THR A 77 7.49 15.28 3.12
CA THR A 77 7.72 13.85 3.31
C THR A 77 9.00 13.65 4.11
N ARG A 78 8.88 13.05 5.30
CA ARG A 78 9.99 12.94 6.27
C ARG A 78 10.01 11.55 6.90
N LEU A 79 11.21 11.07 7.24
CA LEU A 79 11.42 9.79 7.91
C LEU A 79 12.09 10.02 9.26
N PHE A 80 11.34 9.84 10.34
CA PHE A 80 11.81 10.03 11.71
C PHE A 80 12.26 8.73 12.35
N GLU A 81 13.31 8.80 13.15
CA GLU A 81 13.78 7.74 14.02
C GLU A 81 13.62 8.15 15.49
N PHE A 82 13.05 7.25 16.29
CA PHE A 82 12.91 7.35 17.73
C PHE A 82 13.60 6.17 18.40
N ASP A 83 14.12 6.37 19.60
CA ASP A 83 14.65 5.28 20.42
C ASP A 83 13.52 4.40 21.00
N GLN A 84 13.90 3.34 21.71
CA GLN A 84 12.97 2.42 22.36
C GLN A 84 12.07 3.07 23.44
N ASN A 85 12.38 4.29 23.90
CA ASN A 85 11.62 5.07 24.86
C ASN A 85 10.73 6.12 24.18
N GLY A 86 10.71 6.15 22.84
CA GLY A 86 9.98 7.11 22.05
C GLY A 86 10.64 8.50 21.96
N THR A 87 11.91 8.63 22.35
CA THR A 87 12.66 9.89 22.22
C THR A 87 13.18 10.05 20.81
N PHE A 88 13.01 11.21 20.21
CA PHE A 88 13.53 11.52 18.88
C PHE A 88 15.05 11.37 18.81
N VAL A 89 15.54 10.65 17.83
CA VAL A 89 16.96 10.43 17.57
C VAL A 89 17.45 11.31 16.42
N LYS A 90 16.85 11.14 15.27
CA LYS A 90 17.21 11.88 14.04
C LYS A 90 16.13 11.77 12.97
N GLU A 91 16.34 12.50 11.90
CA GLU A 91 15.64 12.34 10.64
C GLU A 91 16.58 11.70 9.62
N LEU A 92 16.09 10.69 8.89
CA LEU A 92 16.82 10.02 7.82
C LEU A 92 16.45 10.67 6.47
N GLY A 93 17.44 10.73 5.57
CA GLY A 93 17.21 11.18 4.19
C GLY A 93 16.80 12.64 4.05
N VAL A 94 17.22 13.52 4.97
CA VAL A 94 16.93 14.96 4.90
C VAL A 94 17.37 15.52 3.55
N GLY A 95 16.45 16.21 2.87
CA GLY A 95 16.70 16.78 1.54
C GLY A 95 16.80 15.74 0.41
N SER A 96 16.40 14.49 0.66
CA SER A 96 16.42 13.46 -0.37
C SER A 96 15.46 13.77 -1.51
N TYR A 97 15.96 13.69 -2.76
CA TYR A 97 15.12 13.77 -3.95
C TYR A 97 14.12 12.60 -4.06
N GLY A 98 14.33 11.52 -3.31
CA GLY A 98 13.49 10.33 -3.28
C GLY A 98 12.31 10.42 -2.32
N PHE A 99 12.04 11.58 -1.71
CA PHE A 99 10.92 11.82 -0.82
C PHE A 99 9.97 12.86 -1.41
N SER A 100 8.72 12.45 -1.66
CA SER A 100 7.66 13.32 -2.18
C SER A 100 6.29 12.92 -1.63
N PHE A 101 6.00 11.61 -1.58
CA PHE A 101 4.75 11.10 -1.05
C PHE A 101 4.98 9.71 -0.43
N ALA A 102 5.24 9.70 0.87
CA ALA A 102 5.53 8.49 1.63
C ALA A 102 4.41 7.46 1.51
N HIS A 103 4.76 6.17 1.44
CA HIS A 103 3.77 5.08 1.44
C HIS A 103 4.06 4.01 2.50
N ALA A 104 5.29 3.50 2.57
CA ALA A 104 5.65 2.49 3.56
C ALA A 104 7.08 2.68 4.06
N VAL A 105 7.34 2.21 5.27
CA VAL A 105 8.68 2.03 5.83
C VAL A 105 8.81 0.61 6.34
N ARG A 106 9.95 -0.02 6.08
CA ARG A 106 10.27 -1.38 6.56
C ARG A 106 11.71 -1.40 7.09
N VAL A 107 11.98 -2.35 7.97
CA VAL A 107 13.33 -2.62 8.48
C VAL A 107 13.71 -4.05 8.12
N ASP A 108 14.88 -4.24 7.50
CA ASP A 108 15.37 -5.56 7.15
C ASP A 108 16.08 -6.25 8.33
N LYS A 109 16.46 -7.51 8.17
CA LYS A 109 17.14 -8.33 9.21
C LYS A 109 18.48 -7.75 9.70
N ASP A 110 19.07 -6.84 8.95
CA ASP A 110 20.35 -6.19 9.26
C ASP A 110 20.13 -4.76 9.81
N ASP A 111 18.89 -4.45 10.25
CA ASP A 111 18.43 -3.15 10.75
C ASP A 111 18.53 -2.01 9.72
N ASN A 112 18.67 -2.30 8.43
CA ASN A 112 18.58 -1.25 7.44
C ASN A 112 17.12 -0.80 7.25
N VAL A 113 16.95 0.50 7.10
CA VAL A 113 15.63 1.14 6.95
C VAL A 113 15.32 1.35 5.47
N TRP A 114 14.15 0.87 5.05
CA TRP A 114 13.71 1.00 3.66
C TRP A 114 12.49 1.90 3.59
N ALA A 115 12.62 3.00 2.88
CA ALA A 115 11.57 3.98 2.65
C ALA A 115 11.00 3.80 1.24
N VAL A 116 9.71 3.47 1.17
CA VAL A 116 8.95 3.32 -0.07
C VAL A 116 8.18 4.61 -0.32
N ASP A 117 8.57 5.36 -1.35
CA ASP A 117 7.93 6.62 -1.72
C ASP A 117 7.21 6.49 -3.05
N GLU A 118 5.87 6.49 -3.03
CA GLU A 118 5.06 6.32 -4.23
C GLU A 118 5.04 7.56 -5.13
N GLY A 119 5.32 8.73 -4.56
CA GLY A 119 5.31 9.98 -5.32
C GLY A 119 6.50 10.12 -6.25
N THR A 120 7.65 9.60 -5.84
CA THR A 120 8.89 9.63 -6.64
C THR A 120 9.14 8.35 -7.43
N ASN A 121 8.36 7.29 -7.18
CA ASN A 121 8.58 5.96 -7.76
C ASN A 121 9.95 5.36 -7.41
N VAL A 122 10.49 5.69 -6.25
CA VAL A 122 11.75 5.12 -5.76
C VAL A 122 11.61 4.52 -4.36
N ILE A 123 12.47 3.56 -4.07
CA ILE A 123 12.65 2.98 -2.75
C ILE A 123 14.08 3.23 -2.33
N GLN A 124 14.27 3.79 -1.14
CA GLN A 124 15.59 4.11 -0.61
C GLN A 124 15.92 3.20 0.57
N LYS A 125 17.11 2.61 0.55
CA LYS A 125 17.67 1.83 1.66
C LYS A 125 18.69 2.66 2.41
N PHE A 126 18.50 2.80 3.71
CA PHE A 126 19.44 3.45 4.61
C PHE A 126 20.07 2.44 5.57
N SER A 127 21.34 2.59 5.89
CA SER A 127 21.97 1.86 7.00
C SER A 127 21.44 2.35 8.35
N PRO A 128 21.66 1.62 9.45
CA PRO A 128 21.25 2.05 10.80
C PRO A 128 21.81 3.42 11.21
N ASP A 129 22.97 3.81 10.71
CA ASP A 129 23.57 5.14 10.93
C ASP A 129 22.99 6.24 10.04
N GLY A 130 22.13 5.87 9.07
CA GLY A 130 21.40 6.80 8.18
C GLY A 130 22.07 7.07 6.84
N LYS A 131 23.12 6.29 6.47
CA LYS A 131 23.77 6.41 5.17
C LYS A 131 22.91 5.75 4.07
N LEU A 132 22.69 6.43 2.97
CA LEU A 132 22.01 5.86 1.80
C LEU A 132 22.89 4.75 1.18
N LEU A 133 22.35 3.52 1.16
CA LEU A 133 23.03 2.31 0.64
C LEU A 133 22.57 1.91 -0.75
N MET A 134 21.28 2.11 -1.05
CA MET A 134 20.67 1.66 -2.31
C MET A 134 19.47 2.54 -2.66
N VAL A 135 19.26 2.70 -3.97
CA VAL A 135 18.03 3.24 -4.53
C VAL A 135 17.50 2.26 -5.56
N LEU A 136 16.26 1.79 -5.37
CA LEU A 136 15.53 1.02 -6.37
C LEU A 136 14.50 1.91 -7.04
N GLY A 137 14.30 1.70 -8.34
CA GLY A 137 13.38 2.51 -9.10
C GLY A 137 14.04 3.74 -9.72
N LYS A 138 13.27 4.47 -10.48
CA LYS A 138 13.70 5.69 -11.18
C LYS A 138 12.59 6.73 -11.05
N ARG A 139 12.94 7.92 -10.56
CA ARG A 139 12.02 9.06 -10.64
C ARG A 139 11.71 9.33 -12.12
N PRO A 140 10.42 9.42 -12.49
CA PRO A 140 10.04 9.71 -13.87
C PRO A 140 10.63 11.04 -14.33
N ASP A 141 11.07 11.10 -15.57
CA ASP A 141 11.39 12.37 -16.22
C ASP A 141 10.11 13.20 -16.32
N PRO A 142 10.15 14.54 -16.12
CA PRO A 142 9.02 15.40 -16.35
C PRO A 142 8.38 15.24 -17.74
N LEU A 143 9.17 14.91 -18.75
CA LEU A 143 8.67 14.60 -20.10
C LEU A 143 7.95 13.26 -20.17
N ASP A 144 8.38 12.26 -19.40
CA ASP A 144 7.65 10.99 -19.26
C ASP A 144 6.27 11.19 -18.63
N GLN A 145 6.13 12.17 -17.73
CA GLN A 145 4.85 12.56 -17.12
C GLN A 145 3.97 13.38 -18.08
N LEU A 146 4.57 14.14 -18.98
CA LEU A 146 3.91 14.95 -20.00
C LEU A 146 3.67 14.17 -21.30
N ALA A 147 4.17 12.94 -21.43
CA ALA A 147 3.84 12.08 -22.58
C ALA A 147 2.33 11.78 -22.56
N LEU A 148 1.61 12.79 -22.98
CA LEU A 148 0.17 12.82 -23.19
C LEU A 148 -0.15 11.92 -24.37
N THR A 149 -0.27 10.63 -24.13
CA THR A 149 -1.06 9.82 -25.04
C THR A 149 -2.52 10.28 -24.92
N PRO A 150 -3.24 10.49 -26.03
CA PRO A 150 -4.68 10.73 -25.98
C PRO A 150 -5.34 9.57 -25.21
N GLY A 151 -5.86 9.86 -24.01
CA GLY A 151 -6.38 8.85 -23.09
C GLY A 151 -5.74 8.84 -21.70
N GLY A 152 -4.86 9.80 -21.39
CA GLY A 152 -4.12 9.90 -20.14
C GLY A 152 -2.90 8.99 -20.17
N GLY A 153 -1.73 9.58 -20.28
CA GLY A 153 -0.46 8.86 -20.38
C GLY A 153 -0.34 7.81 -19.28
N GLN A 154 -0.61 6.58 -19.61
CA GLN A 154 -0.22 5.47 -18.75
C GLN A 154 1.29 5.30 -18.93
N TYR A 155 2.04 5.87 -18.00
CA TYR A 155 3.41 5.44 -17.76
C TYR A 155 3.32 3.99 -17.27
N SER A 156 3.27 3.05 -18.21
CA SER A 156 3.26 1.63 -17.90
C SER A 156 4.70 1.18 -17.66
N GLY A 157 5.08 0.98 -16.41
CA GLY A 157 6.33 0.33 -16.03
C GLY A 157 6.35 -1.16 -16.37
N ALA A 158 5.26 -1.72 -16.86
CA ALA A 158 5.02 -3.15 -17.02
C ALA A 158 6.15 -3.92 -17.76
N ASN A 159 6.93 -3.25 -18.57
CA ASN A 159 8.06 -3.84 -19.29
C ASN A 159 9.43 -3.21 -18.92
N ARG A 160 9.49 -2.38 -17.86
CA ARG A 160 10.73 -1.72 -17.44
C ARG A 160 11.20 -2.27 -16.10
N PRO A 161 12.24 -3.10 -16.07
CA PRO A 161 12.72 -3.78 -14.86
C PRO A 161 12.96 -2.88 -13.65
N TYR A 162 13.50 -1.68 -13.89
CA TYR A 162 13.93 -0.75 -12.85
C TYR A 162 13.04 0.51 -12.74
N SER A 163 11.82 0.46 -13.24
CA SER A 163 10.86 1.56 -13.10
C SER A 163 9.63 1.06 -12.40
N PHE A 164 9.14 1.81 -11.43
CA PHE A 164 7.89 1.57 -10.75
C PHE A 164 6.83 2.58 -11.18
N HIS A 165 5.58 2.23 -10.94
CA HIS A 165 4.47 3.15 -11.13
C HIS A 165 3.62 3.18 -9.86
N ARG A 166 4.09 3.95 -8.87
CA ARG A 166 3.49 4.11 -7.55
C ARG A 166 3.48 2.78 -6.78
N GLN A 167 4.68 2.28 -6.50
CA GLN A 167 4.89 1.10 -5.68
C GLN A 167 4.39 1.33 -4.24
N THR A 168 3.97 0.25 -3.60
CA THR A 168 3.24 0.33 -2.34
C THR A 168 4.02 -0.24 -1.16
N ASP A 169 4.76 -1.33 -1.34
CA ASP A 169 5.43 -1.98 -0.22
C ASP A 169 6.60 -2.86 -0.67
N ILE A 170 7.40 -3.35 0.29
CA ILE A 170 8.61 -4.15 0.08
C ILE A 170 8.73 -5.26 1.13
N GLY A 171 9.22 -6.42 0.73
CA GLY A 171 9.55 -7.54 1.60
C GLY A 171 10.76 -8.32 1.11
N TRP A 172 11.29 -9.23 1.92
CA TRP A 172 12.49 -10.01 1.61
C TRP A 172 12.31 -11.47 1.96
N ASP A 173 12.90 -12.34 1.13
CA ASP A 173 13.05 -13.73 1.49
C ASP A 173 14.28 -13.96 2.41
N PRO A 174 14.46 -15.18 2.96
CA PRO A 174 15.61 -15.48 3.83
C PRO A 174 16.98 -15.30 3.16
N GLN A 175 17.04 -15.36 1.82
CA GLN A 175 18.26 -15.15 1.03
C GLN A 175 18.57 -13.67 0.80
N GLY A 176 17.62 -12.80 1.15
CA GLY A 176 17.71 -11.35 0.99
C GLY A 176 17.25 -10.86 -0.39
N ASN A 177 16.62 -11.73 -1.21
CA ASN A 177 15.98 -11.24 -2.42
C ASN A 177 14.84 -10.31 -2.06
N ILE A 178 14.64 -9.28 -2.86
CA ILE A 178 13.74 -8.17 -2.60
C ILE A 178 12.48 -8.36 -3.45
N PHE A 179 11.32 -8.22 -2.83
CA PHE A 179 10.02 -8.27 -3.48
C PHE A 179 9.33 -6.93 -3.29
N VAL A 180 8.84 -6.34 -4.38
CA VAL A 180 8.16 -5.05 -4.38
C VAL A 180 6.76 -5.21 -4.96
N SER A 181 5.74 -4.73 -4.24
CA SER A 181 4.41 -4.55 -4.81
C SER A 181 4.34 -3.22 -5.55
N ASP A 182 4.17 -3.26 -6.87
CA ASP A 182 4.04 -2.08 -7.74
C ASP A 182 2.55 -1.87 -8.03
N GLY A 183 1.85 -1.29 -7.01
CA GLY A 183 0.43 -1.54 -6.82
C GLY A 183 -0.51 -0.56 -7.52
N TYR A 184 -0.29 0.75 -7.44
CA TYR A 184 -1.30 1.70 -7.92
C TYR A 184 -1.34 1.80 -9.45
N GLY A 185 -0.20 1.69 -10.11
CA GLY A 185 -0.12 1.83 -11.57
C GLY A 185 -0.04 0.51 -12.32
N ASP A 186 0.92 -0.34 -11.98
CA ASP A 186 1.29 -1.50 -12.80
C ASP A 186 0.66 -2.82 -12.36
N SER A 187 0.10 -2.89 -11.15
CA SER A 187 -0.60 -4.10 -10.65
C SER A 187 0.25 -5.37 -10.74
N ARG A 188 1.50 -5.31 -10.27
CA ARG A 188 2.48 -6.41 -10.35
C ARG A 188 3.31 -6.56 -9.08
N VAL A 189 3.99 -7.69 -8.99
CA VAL A 189 5.09 -7.93 -8.04
C VAL A 189 6.40 -7.99 -8.81
N VAL A 190 7.42 -7.31 -8.31
CA VAL A 190 8.77 -7.29 -8.91
C VAL A 190 9.77 -7.91 -7.95
N LYS A 191 10.60 -8.83 -8.44
CA LYS A 191 11.66 -9.49 -7.68
C LYS A 191 13.03 -9.01 -8.13
N PHE A 192 13.86 -8.66 -7.15
CA PHE A 192 15.28 -8.32 -7.34
C PHE A 192 16.14 -9.25 -6.46
N ASP A 193 17.42 -9.39 -6.81
CA ASP A 193 18.39 -9.98 -5.90
C ASP A 193 18.72 -9.01 -4.74
N LYS A 194 19.46 -9.48 -3.75
CA LYS A 194 19.89 -8.70 -2.59
C LYS A 194 20.71 -7.45 -2.92
N ASN A 195 21.26 -7.38 -4.14
CA ASN A 195 22.06 -6.26 -4.64
C ASN A 195 21.24 -5.29 -5.52
N GLY A 196 19.92 -5.51 -5.61
CA GLY A 196 19.00 -4.69 -6.41
C GLY A 196 19.02 -4.99 -7.91
N ARG A 197 19.57 -6.14 -8.34
CA ARG A 197 19.51 -6.56 -9.74
C ARG A 197 18.19 -7.22 -10.03
N PHE A 198 17.52 -6.80 -11.07
CA PHE A 198 16.24 -7.37 -11.49
C PHE A 198 16.36 -8.86 -11.80
N ILE A 199 15.41 -9.65 -11.27
CA ILE A 199 15.28 -11.08 -11.55
C ILE A 199 14.07 -11.30 -12.47
N LYS A 200 12.88 -10.93 -12.01
CA LYS A 200 11.63 -11.08 -12.78
C LYS A 200 10.49 -10.23 -12.20
N SER A 201 9.41 -10.14 -12.92
CA SER A 201 8.14 -9.61 -12.42
C SER A 201 6.99 -10.51 -12.85
N ALA A 202 5.90 -10.46 -12.09
CA ALA A 202 4.66 -11.15 -12.39
C ALA A 202 3.45 -10.31 -11.99
N GLY A 203 2.39 -10.43 -12.74
CA GLY A 203 1.14 -9.75 -12.51
C GLY A 203 0.77 -8.74 -13.58
N THR A 204 -0.53 -8.60 -13.77
CA THR A 204 -1.17 -7.59 -14.62
C THR A 204 -2.45 -7.13 -13.93
N ARG A 205 -3.05 -6.04 -14.39
CA ARG A 205 -4.33 -5.57 -13.85
C ARG A 205 -5.45 -6.56 -14.13
N GLY A 206 -6.24 -6.88 -13.12
CA GLY A 206 -7.40 -7.78 -13.24
C GLY A 206 -7.69 -8.53 -11.95
N ASN A 207 -8.50 -9.61 -12.04
CA ASN A 207 -8.93 -10.43 -10.90
C ASN A 207 -8.73 -11.95 -11.11
N GLY A 208 -8.19 -12.36 -12.25
CA GLY A 208 -7.85 -13.75 -12.56
C GLY A 208 -6.55 -14.21 -11.88
N PRO A 209 -6.04 -15.40 -12.25
CA PRO A 209 -4.74 -15.88 -11.80
C PRO A 209 -3.61 -14.91 -12.19
N LEU A 210 -2.72 -14.60 -11.24
CA LEU A 210 -1.65 -13.62 -11.42
C LEU A 210 -2.12 -12.26 -11.97
N GLN A 211 -3.36 -11.88 -11.67
CA GLN A 211 -3.86 -10.54 -11.91
C GLN A 211 -4.15 -9.87 -10.58
N PHE A 212 -3.87 -8.58 -10.48
CA PHE A 212 -4.03 -7.82 -9.25
C PHE A 212 -4.83 -6.53 -9.50
N SER A 213 -5.48 -6.06 -8.46
CA SER A 213 -6.09 -4.74 -8.42
C SER A 213 -5.58 -4.02 -7.17
N THR A 214 -4.62 -3.15 -7.37
CA THR A 214 -3.94 -2.45 -6.28
C THR A 214 -3.33 -3.41 -5.26
N PRO A 215 -2.31 -4.22 -5.61
CA PRO A 215 -1.51 -4.95 -4.63
C PRO A 215 -0.86 -3.94 -3.68
N HIS A 216 -1.38 -3.87 -2.44
CA HIS A 216 -1.14 -2.74 -1.54
C HIS A 216 -0.05 -3.01 -0.50
N ALA A 217 0.15 -4.26 -0.13
CA ALA A 217 1.22 -4.67 0.78
C ALA A 217 1.77 -6.03 0.38
N ILE A 218 2.99 -6.33 0.83
CA ILE A 218 3.68 -7.57 0.55
C ILE A 218 4.48 -8.02 1.77
N SER A 219 4.42 -9.31 2.08
CA SER A 219 5.26 -9.95 3.08
C SER A 219 5.78 -11.29 2.57
N VAL A 220 6.93 -11.72 3.10
CA VAL A 220 7.54 -12.98 2.71
C VAL A 220 7.82 -13.81 3.96
N ASP A 221 7.41 -15.07 3.97
CA ASP A 221 7.62 -15.95 5.11
C ASP A 221 9.03 -16.60 5.11
N ALA A 222 9.34 -17.33 6.17
CA ALA A 222 10.62 -18.02 6.34
C ALA A 222 10.86 -19.13 5.29
N LYS A 223 9.83 -19.56 4.56
CA LYS A 223 9.94 -20.55 3.47
C LYS A 223 10.09 -19.87 2.11
N GLY A 224 10.06 -18.52 2.06
CA GLY A 224 10.14 -17.74 0.84
C GLY A 224 8.80 -17.62 0.10
N MET A 225 7.68 -17.96 0.75
CA MET A 225 6.35 -17.72 0.19
C MET A 225 6.01 -16.23 0.30
N VAL A 226 5.46 -15.67 -0.77
CA VAL A 226 5.19 -14.24 -0.92
C VAL A 226 3.69 -14.01 -0.80
N TYR A 227 3.29 -13.24 0.19
CA TYR A 227 1.89 -12.90 0.47
C TYR A 227 1.61 -11.48 0.00
N VAL A 228 0.67 -11.33 -0.91
CA VAL A 228 0.31 -10.06 -1.54
C VAL A 228 -1.10 -9.65 -1.11
N ALA A 229 -1.22 -8.52 -0.47
CA ALA A 229 -2.51 -7.92 -0.14
C ALA A 229 -3.13 -7.29 -1.41
N ASP A 230 -3.89 -8.06 -2.16
CA ASP A 230 -4.56 -7.64 -3.40
C ASP A 230 -5.86 -6.88 -3.04
N ARG A 231 -5.67 -5.64 -2.56
CA ARG A 231 -6.69 -4.83 -1.89
C ARG A 231 -7.94 -4.62 -2.75
N GLY A 232 -7.78 -4.24 -4.01
CA GLY A 232 -8.90 -3.94 -4.90
C GLY A 232 -9.73 -5.16 -5.26
N ASN A 233 -9.16 -6.38 -5.10
CA ASN A 233 -9.85 -7.65 -5.29
C ASN A 233 -10.30 -8.28 -3.97
N SER A 234 -10.10 -7.61 -2.84
CA SER A 234 -10.50 -8.09 -1.49
C SER A 234 -9.97 -9.48 -1.16
N ARG A 235 -8.68 -9.73 -1.44
CA ARG A 235 -8.05 -11.03 -1.24
C ARG A 235 -6.57 -10.92 -0.88
N ILE A 236 -6.00 -12.00 -0.33
CA ILE A 236 -4.55 -12.21 -0.25
C ILE A 236 -4.19 -13.27 -1.29
N VAL A 237 -3.21 -12.98 -2.13
CA VAL A 237 -2.65 -13.92 -3.10
C VAL A 237 -1.31 -14.40 -2.58
N VAL A 238 -1.12 -15.72 -2.55
CA VAL A 238 0.15 -16.34 -2.14
C VAL A 238 0.89 -16.82 -3.38
N LEU A 239 2.14 -16.40 -3.50
CA LEU A 239 3.04 -16.81 -4.57
C LEU A 239 4.19 -17.62 -3.99
N ASP A 240 4.78 -18.52 -4.78
CA ASP A 240 6.08 -19.08 -4.44
C ASP A 240 7.20 -18.05 -4.70
N ASN A 241 8.42 -18.44 -4.36
CA ASN A 241 9.60 -17.58 -4.54
C ASN A 241 9.88 -17.25 -6.01
N ASP A 242 9.37 -18.07 -6.94
CA ASP A 242 9.42 -17.83 -8.39
C ASP A 242 8.22 -17.05 -8.93
N LEU A 243 7.42 -16.44 -8.04
CA LEU A 243 6.23 -15.67 -8.35
C LEU A 243 5.12 -16.47 -9.07
N ASN A 244 5.06 -17.79 -8.89
CA ASN A 244 3.92 -18.59 -9.33
C ASN A 244 2.84 -18.59 -8.26
N GLN A 245 1.58 -18.40 -8.63
CA GLN A 245 0.46 -18.39 -7.69
C GLN A 245 0.22 -19.79 -7.10
N LYS A 246 0.11 -19.87 -5.77
CA LYS A 246 -0.11 -21.12 -5.00
C LYS A 246 -1.45 -21.14 -4.31
N ALA A 247 -1.88 -20.00 -3.74
CA ALA A 247 -3.14 -19.93 -3.03
C ALA A 247 -3.78 -18.55 -3.16
N VAL A 248 -5.06 -18.47 -2.82
CA VAL A 248 -5.83 -17.23 -2.69
C VAL A 248 -6.71 -17.34 -1.45
N TYR A 249 -6.71 -16.30 -0.61
CA TYR A 249 -7.60 -16.13 0.53
C TYR A 249 -8.53 -14.97 0.25
N ASP A 250 -9.79 -15.24 -0.03
CA ASP A 250 -10.80 -14.25 -0.47
C ASP A 250 -11.83 -13.89 0.61
N THR A 251 -11.63 -14.38 1.84
CA THR A 251 -12.53 -14.12 2.98
C THR A 251 -12.04 -13.03 3.92
N VAL A 252 -10.96 -12.35 3.57
CA VAL A 252 -10.25 -11.36 4.42
C VAL A 252 -10.76 -9.91 4.28
N GLY A 253 -11.69 -9.66 3.35
CA GLY A 253 -12.09 -8.30 2.99
C GLY A 253 -11.00 -7.60 2.16
N ALA A 254 -11.02 -6.27 2.11
CA ALA A 254 -10.01 -5.47 1.40
C ALA A 254 -8.76 -5.26 2.29
N PRO A 255 -7.67 -6.05 2.11
CA PRO A 255 -6.51 -5.98 3.00
C PRO A 255 -5.65 -4.76 2.65
N TRP A 256 -5.39 -3.90 3.64
CA TRP A 256 -4.49 -2.75 3.51
C TRP A 256 -3.04 -3.10 3.80
N ALA A 257 -2.84 -4.08 4.68
CA ALA A 257 -1.52 -4.56 5.06
C ALA A 257 -1.53 -6.08 5.23
N VAL A 258 -0.37 -6.69 5.15
CA VAL A 258 -0.11 -8.07 5.51
C VAL A 258 1.19 -8.10 6.30
N CYS A 259 1.18 -8.79 7.43
CA CYS A 259 2.36 -8.99 8.27
C CYS A 259 2.43 -10.46 8.64
N ILE A 260 3.63 -11.02 8.58
CA ILE A 260 3.91 -12.40 8.95
C ILE A 260 4.74 -12.36 10.22
N SER A 261 4.23 -12.96 11.28
CA SER A 261 4.96 -13.12 12.54
C SER A 261 5.79 -14.42 12.52
N ASN A 262 6.85 -14.46 13.31
CA ASN A 262 7.65 -15.66 13.50
C ASN A 262 7.05 -16.65 14.53
N GLY A 263 5.79 -16.45 14.89
CA GLY A 263 5.08 -17.29 15.86
C GLY A 263 4.43 -18.52 15.24
N PRO A 264 3.81 -19.39 16.06
CA PRO A 264 3.13 -20.59 15.59
C PRO A 264 1.87 -20.33 14.76
N HIS A 265 1.37 -19.10 14.75
CA HIS A 265 0.21 -18.62 13.98
C HIS A 265 0.68 -17.60 12.96
N GLN A 266 1.21 -18.06 11.85
CA GLN A 266 1.55 -17.24 10.70
C GLN A 266 0.34 -17.06 9.76
#